data_5410b7da03dcb119e5ff87f1a1cbb011
#
_entry.id   5410b7da03dcb119e5ff87f1a1cbb011
#
_cell.length_a   1.000
_cell.length_b   1.000
_cell.length_c   1.000
_cell.angle_alpha   90.00
_cell.angle_beta   90.00
_cell.angle_gamma   90.00
#
_symmetry.space_group_name_H-M   'P 1'
#
loop_
_entity.id
_entity.type
_entity.pdbx_description
1 polymer ?
#
loop_
_entity_poly.entity_id
_entity_poly.type
_entity_poly.pdbx_seq_one_letter_code
_entity_poly.pdbx_strand_id
1 'polypeptide(L)'
;STLMRSSAASDVYKRQVKYYAEKNDAGFRTEAYEIARDFDNTGDYQLAEYIMSLLSNANTFVPQMSESSSPFFEKIEPVEDMLLLPDCITQDLLGVVNAVGRKMGINKFLFQGAPGTGKTEAVKQLARILNREIFMVDFSAIVDSKLGQTQKNLTEMFKEINSFINPEKVIVLFDEIDALALNRTSSNDLREMGRVTSTLLKCLDRMNENVVLVATTNLFNMFDKALSRRFDSIIDFNRYTEEDLMNIAEKMLNSYLDKMKLGGRDIRLFRKIMKLSKPMPYPGELKNLLKTAIAFSDVNDEMDYFRRIYYSVCGEKPENLKKLQEQGFTVREIEILTSKSKSSVSRELKAGVVK
;
A
#
# COMPACT_ATOMS: atom_id res chain seq x y z
N SER A 1 54.79 -3.59 28.38
CA SER A 1 53.80 -2.96 27.46
C SER A 1 52.47 -3.72 27.35
N THR A 2 52.44 -5.03 27.53
CA THR A 2 51.25 -5.88 27.43
C THR A 2 50.32 -5.74 28.66
N LEU A 3 50.87 -5.52 29.87
CA LEU A 3 50.12 -5.32 31.11
C LEU A 3 49.37 -4.00 31.19
N MET A 4 49.89 -2.90 30.58
CA MET A 4 49.21 -1.64 30.49
C MET A 4 48.01 -1.65 29.50
N ARG A 5 48.12 -2.39 28.40
CA ARG A 5 46.98 -2.57 27.46
C ARG A 5 45.83 -3.37 28.11
N SER A 6 46.13 -4.38 28.95
CA SER A 6 45.13 -5.16 29.68
C SER A 6 44.37 -4.32 30.71
N SER A 7 45.02 -3.39 31.39
CA SER A 7 44.41 -2.48 32.38
C SER A 7 43.46 -1.47 31.70
N ALA A 8 43.90 -0.83 30.64
CA ALA A 8 43.10 0.15 29.90
C ALA A 8 41.84 -0.50 29.28
N ALA A 9 41.96 -1.69 28.68
CA ALA A 9 40.83 -2.43 28.15
C ALA A 9 39.82 -2.83 29.26
N SER A 10 40.29 -3.23 30.42
CA SER A 10 39.43 -3.55 31.58
C SER A 10 38.64 -2.34 32.06
N ASP A 11 39.24 -1.16 32.04
CA ASP A 11 38.56 0.08 32.47
C ASP A 11 37.53 0.56 31.48
N VAL A 12 37.76 0.34 30.19
CA VAL A 12 36.77 0.56 29.11
C VAL A 12 35.54 -0.30 29.30
N TYR A 13 35.70 -1.62 29.53
CA TYR A 13 34.59 -2.50 29.78
C TYR A 13 33.79 -2.12 31.02
N LYS A 14 34.47 -1.73 32.10
CA LYS A 14 33.80 -1.28 33.34
C LYS A 14 32.94 -0.05 33.09
N ARG A 15 33.44 0.95 32.33
CA ARG A 15 32.68 2.14 31.97
C ARG A 15 31.47 1.82 31.10
N GLN A 16 31.61 0.93 30.11
CA GLN A 16 30.48 0.50 29.31
C GLN A 16 29.38 -0.17 30.12
N VAL A 17 29.74 -1.13 31.00
CA VAL A 17 28.79 -1.79 31.88
C VAL A 17 28.09 -0.79 32.80
N LYS A 18 28.84 0.21 33.33
CA LYS A 18 28.29 1.27 34.17
C LYS A 18 27.27 2.10 33.39
N TYR A 19 27.62 2.60 32.21
CA TYR A 19 26.70 3.42 31.40
C TYR A 19 25.44 2.65 30.99
N TYR A 20 25.57 1.37 30.69
CA TYR A 20 24.42 0.51 30.40
C TYR A 20 23.52 0.35 31.63
N ALA A 21 24.10 0.07 32.80
CA ALA A 21 23.34 -0.09 34.05
C ALA A 21 22.66 1.20 34.51
N GLU A 22 23.29 2.36 34.28
CA GLU A 22 22.77 3.68 34.59
C GLU A 22 21.79 4.21 33.51
N LYS A 23 21.55 3.44 32.44
CA LYS A 23 20.75 3.86 31.26
C LYS A 23 21.27 5.20 30.66
N ASN A 24 22.55 5.47 30.76
CA ASN A 24 23.20 6.62 30.17
C ASN A 24 23.62 6.30 28.72
N ASP A 25 22.67 6.43 27.80
CA ASP A 25 22.88 6.10 26.39
C ASP A 25 23.93 7.01 25.72
N ALA A 26 23.97 8.28 26.07
CA ALA A 26 24.96 9.22 25.55
C ALA A 26 26.40 8.86 25.94
N GLY A 27 26.63 8.52 27.21
CA GLY A 27 27.93 8.07 27.70
C GLY A 27 28.37 6.74 27.10
N PHE A 28 27.44 5.78 26.97
CA PHE A 28 27.68 4.50 26.32
C PHE A 28 28.13 4.67 24.86
N ARG A 29 27.43 5.51 24.11
CA ARG A 29 27.77 5.81 22.70
C ARG A 29 29.12 6.48 22.53
N THR A 30 29.43 7.47 23.35
CA THR A 30 30.73 8.17 23.29
C THR A 30 31.88 7.20 23.48
N GLU A 31 31.82 6.33 24.49
CA GLU A 31 32.85 5.33 24.76
C GLU A 31 32.96 4.30 23.62
N ALA A 32 31.84 3.90 23.05
CA ALA A 32 31.84 2.96 21.96
C ALA A 32 32.36 3.56 20.64
N TYR A 33 32.17 4.86 20.39
CA TYR A 33 32.83 5.60 19.29
C TYR A 33 34.36 5.64 19.46
N GLU A 34 34.85 5.84 20.68
CA GLU A 34 36.30 5.80 20.95
C GLU A 34 36.88 4.42 20.67
N ILE A 35 36.18 3.34 21.04
CA ILE A 35 36.59 1.97 20.74
C ILE A 35 36.64 1.72 19.24
N ALA A 36 35.62 2.14 18.48
CA ALA A 36 35.60 1.99 17.01
C ALA A 36 36.79 2.73 16.38
N ARG A 37 37.08 3.96 16.85
CA ARG A 37 38.22 4.75 16.39
C ARG A 37 39.57 4.11 16.71
N ASP A 38 39.70 3.42 17.86
CA ASP A 38 40.93 2.69 18.21
C ASP A 38 41.14 1.48 17.27
N PHE A 39 40.08 0.75 16.92
CA PHE A 39 40.15 -0.33 15.92
C PHE A 39 40.51 0.20 14.54
N ASP A 40 39.97 1.33 14.11
CA ASP A 40 40.32 2.01 12.86
C ASP A 40 41.84 2.37 12.84
N ASN A 41 42.33 2.96 13.91
CA ASN A 41 43.75 3.32 14.07
C ASN A 41 44.68 2.11 14.11
N THR A 42 44.22 0.95 14.53
CA THR A 42 44.99 -0.31 14.58
C THR A 42 44.88 -1.15 13.31
N GLY A 43 44.12 -0.68 12.31
CA GLY A 43 43.95 -1.32 11.00
C GLY A 43 42.86 -2.40 10.95
N ASP A 44 42.10 -2.55 12.00
CA ASP A 44 40.91 -3.48 12.01
C ASP A 44 39.64 -2.75 11.56
N TYR A 45 39.67 -2.36 10.29
CA TYR A 45 38.57 -1.54 9.69
C TYR A 45 37.21 -2.23 9.74
N GLN A 46 37.18 -3.58 9.61
CA GLN A 46 35.92 -4.31 9.63
C GLN A 46 35.23 -4.25 10.98
N LEU A 47 36.00 -4.36 12.07
CA LEU A 47 35.45 -4.27 13.42
C LEU A 47 35.09 -2.85 13.80
N ALA A 48 35.86 -1.85 13.35
CA ALA A 48 35.52 -0.44 13.48
C ALA A 48 34.19 -0.10 12.83
N GLU A 49 34.01 -0.51 11.57
CA GLU A 49 32.78 -0.30 10.80
C GLU A 49 31.58 -1.02 11.43
N TYR A 50 31.76 -2.24 11.91
CA TYR A 50 30.73 -2.99 12.63
C TYR A 50 30.27 -2.27 13.90
N ILE A 51 31.19 -1.77 14.74
CA ILE A 51 30.85 -1.02 15.96
C ILE A 51 30.15 0.29 15.60
N MET A 52 30.64 1.03 14.61
CA MET A 52 30.03 2.27 14.13
C MET A 52 28.61 2.00 13.62
N SER A 53 28.38 0.88 12.93
CA SER A 53 27.05 0.48 12.48
C SER A 53 26.11 0.19 13.63
N LEU A 54 26.55 -0.42 14.71
CA LEU A 54 25.75 -0.67 15.92
C LEU A 54 25.40 0.61 16.67
N LEU A 55 26.28 1.59 16.66
CA LEU A 55 26.14 2.86 17.39
C LEU A 55 25.34 3.92 16.66
N SER A 56 25.42 3.91 15.36
CA SER A 56 24.52 4.72 14.59
C SER A 56 23.12 4.26 14.96
N ASN A 57 22.37 4.88 15.82
CA ASN A 57 20.94 4.63 16.06
C ASN A 57 20.09 4.77 14.77
N ALA A 58 20.74 4.72 13.73
CA ALA A 58 20.16 4.16 12.56
C ALA A 58 19.77 2.77 13.04
N ASN A 59 18.49 2.53 13.17
CA ASN A 59 18.02 1.53 12.22
C ASN A 59 18.83 1.78 10.98
N THR A 60 20.12 1.38 10.99
CA THR A 60 21.02 1.55 9.88
C THR A 60 20.44 0.58 8.90
N PHE A 61 19.67 1.18 8.12
CA PHE A 61 19.35 0.86 6.81
C PHE A 61 20.68 0.45 6.18
N VAL A 62 21.03 -0.82 6.36
CA VAL A 62 21.95 -1.46 5.42
C VAL A 62 21.09 -1.56 4.19
N PRO A 63 21.35 -0.78 3.12
CA PRO A 63 20.58 -0.91 1.91
C PRO A 63 20.54 -2.37 1.57
N GLN A 64 19.37 -2.96 1.46
CA GLN A 64 19.21 -4.38 1.10
C GLN A 64 19.87 -4.66 -0.24
N MET A 65 20.01 -3.60 -1.02
CA MET A 65 20.72 -3.56 -2.29
C MET A 65 21.84 -2.55 -2.13
N SER A 66 23.07 -2.91 -2.56
CA SER A 66 24.15 -1.94 -2.78
C SER A 66 23.59 -0.76 -3.59
N GLU A 67 24.12 0.46 -3.43
CA GLU A 67 23.69 1.69 -4.13
C GLU A 67 23.65 1.59 -5.67
N SER A 68 24.11 0.47 -6.25
CA SER A 68 23.79 0.10 -7.62
C SER A 68 22.32 -0.24 -7.69
N SER A 69 21.52 0.70 -8.16
CA SER A 69 20.08 0.53 -8.41
C SER A 69 19.86 -0.73 -9.25
N SER A 70 19.27 -1.78 -8.66
CA SER A 70 18.84 -2.94 -9.43
C SER A 70 17.84 -2.47 -10.48
N PRO A 71 17.97 -2.90 -11.73
CA PRO A 71 16.98 -2.55 -12.74
C PRO A 71 15.61 -3.20 -12.49
N PHE A 72 15.54 -4.19 -11.59
CA PHE A 72 14.33 -4.99 -11.37
C PHE A 72 13.45 -4.49 -10.24
N PHE A 73 13.94 -3.63 -9.35
CA PHE A 73 13.22 -3.24 -8.15
C PHE A 73 13.14 -1.73 -7.98
N GLU A 74 11.93 -1.29 -7.64
CA GLU A 74 11.67 0.04 -7.12
C GLU A 74 11.32 -0.07 -5.62
N LYS A 75 12.04 0.68 -4.79
CA LYS A 75 11.72 0.76 -3.38
C LYS A 75 10.53 1.69 -3.16
N ILE A 76 9.49 1.18 -2.48
CA ILE A 76 8.29 1.95 -2.15
C ILE A 76 8.30 2.29 -0.66
N GLU A 77 8.06 3.56 -0.35
CA GLU A 77 7.85 4.00 1.02
C GLU A 77 6.44 3.62 1.50
N PRO A 78 6.31 3.09 2.74
CA PRO A 78 5.00 2.83 3.34
C PRO A 78 4.21 4.13 3.48
N VAL A 79 2.95 4.13 3.06
CA VAL A 79 2.08 5.30 3.18
C VAL A 79 1.56 5.42 4.62
N GLU A 80 1.52 6.65 5.14
CA GLU A 80 1.00 6.95 6.47
C GLU A 80 -0.54 6.96 6.54
N ASP A 81 -1.22 7.10 5.40
CA ASP A 81 -2.68 7.17 5.34
C ASP A 81 -3.31 5.82 5.76
N MET A 82 -4.32 5.91 6.61
CA MET A 82 -5.04 4.73 7.08
C MET A 82 -5.87 4.12 5.94
N LEU A 83 -5.58 2.87 5.61
CA LEU A 83 -6.38 2.11 4.66
C LEU A 83 -7.69 1.65 5.32
N LEU A 84 -8.81 1.98 4.70
CA LEU A 84 -10.14 1.57 5.15
C LEU A 84 -10.58 0.33 4.36
N LEU A 85 -10.70 -0.79 5.04
CA LEU A 85 -11.11 -2.08 4.49
C LEU A 85 -12.30 -2.63 5.26
N PRO A 86 -13.11 -3.53 4.65
CA PRO A 86 -14.11 -4.32 5.37
C PRO A 86 -13.47 -5.21 6.42
N ASP A 87 -14.23 -5.53 7.46
CA ASP A 87 -13.74 -6.38 8.55
C ASP A 87 -13.28 -7.76 8.05
N CYS A 88 -13.96 -8.35 7.07
CA CYS A 88 -13.59 -9.65 6.51
C CYS A 88 -12.22 -9.64 5.83
N ILE A 89 -11.85 -8.58 5.11
CA ILE A 89 -10.54 -8.43 4.49
C ILE A 89 -9.49 -8.10 5.57
N THR A 90 -9.84 -7.25 6.53
CA THR A 90 -8.97 -6.89 7.66
C THR A 90 -8.59 -8.13 8.47
N GLN A 91 -9.51 -9.06 8.72
CA GLN A 91 -9.23 -10.32 9.41
C GLN A 91 -8.26 -11.21 8.63
N ASP A 92 -8.41 -11.29 7.30
CA ASP A 92 -7.46 -12.04 6.47
C ASP A 92 -6.06 -11.43 6.51
N LEU A 93 -5.95 -10.09 6.46
CA LEU A 93 -4.66 -9.40 6.58
C LEU A 93 -4.02 -9.60 7.96
N LEU A 94 -4.80 -9.62 9.03
CA LEU A 94 -4.31 -10.02 10.35
C LEU A 94 -3.83 -11.47 10.36
N GLY A 95 -4.49 -12.37 9.62
CA GLY A 95 -4.03 -13.73 9.39
C GLY A 95 -2.66 -13.78 8.74
N VAL A 96 -2.41 -12.93 7.71
CA VAL A 96 -1.10 -12.79 7.07
C VAL A 96 -0.04 -12.33 8.09
N VAL A 97 -0.32 -11.29 8.87
CA VAL A 97 0.60 -10.78 9.90
C VAL A 97 0.97 -11.88 10.89
N ASN A 98 -0.03 -12.64 11.36
CA ASN A 98 0.17 -13.73 12.31
C ASN A 98 0.99 -14.88 11.69
N ALA A 99 0.72 -15.27 10.44
CA ALA A 99 1.41 -16.34 9.74
C ALA A 99 2.91 -16.01 9.56
N VAL A 100 3.20 -14.79 9.10
CA VAL A 100 4.57 -14.29 8.95
C VAL A 100 5.28 -14.21 10.31
N GLY A 101 4.61 -13.69 11.34
CA GLY A 101 5.18 -13.58 12.69
C GLY A 101 5.51 -14.91 13.33
N ARG A 102 4.75 -15.97 13.03
CA ARG A 102 4.98 -17.33 13.56
C ARG A 102 6.07 -18.12 12.83
N LYS A 103 6.62 -17.60 11.74
CA LYS A 103 7.68 -18.25 10.92
C LYS A 103 7.33 -19.67 10.50
N MET A 104 6.11 -19.91 10.03
CA MET A 104 5.61 -21.24 9.66
C MET A 104 5.93 -21.62 8.20
N GLY A 105 6.82 -20.90 7.51
CA GLY A 105 7.09 -21.09 6.08
C GLY A 105 5.96 -20.61 5.16
N ILE A 106 4.99 -19.87 5.68
CA ILE A 106 3.91 -19.23 4.92
C ILE A 106 4.36 -17.81 4.61
N ASN A 107 4.79 -17.58 3.37
CA ASN A 107 5.41 -16.33 2.96
C ASN A 107 4.99 -15.82 1.58
N LYS A 108 4.14 -16.55 0.85
CA LYS A 108 3.67 -16.18 -0.50
C LYS A 108 2.17 -15.96 -0.50
N PHE A 109 1.74 -14.73 -0.76
CA PHE A 109 0.33 -14.32 -0.73
C PHE A 109 -0.11 -13.77 -2.08
N LEU A 110 -1.32 -14.13 -2.52
CA LEU A 110 -1.93 -13.59 -3.73
C LEU A 110 -3.16 -12.77 -3.36
N PHE A 111 -3.14 -11.47 -3.68
CA PHE A 111 -4.28 -10.57 -3.51
C PHE A 111 -5.01 -10.43 -4.83
N GLN A 112 -6.23 -10.95 -4.89
CA GLN A 112 -7.08 -10.86 -6.06
C GLN A 112 -8.20 -9.84 -5.88
N GLY A 113 -8.66 -9.24 -6.95
CA GLY A 113 -9.84 -8.35 -6.92
C GLY A 113 -9.81 -7.31 -8.02
N ALA A 114 -10.95 -6.66 -8.23
CA ALA A 114 -11.10 -5.60 -9.22
C ALA A 114 -10.11 -4.44 -9.00
N PRO A 115 -9.81 -3.64 -10.03
CA PRO A 115 -9.05 -2.40 -9.87
C PRO A 115 -9.69 -1.50 -8.80
N GLY A 116 -8.86 -0.80 -8.03
CA GLY A 116 -9.36 0.15 -7.02
C GLY A 116 -9.87 -0.45 -5.72
N THR A 117 -9.79 -1.77 -5.52
CA THR A 117 -10.19 -2.44 -4.26
C THR A 117 -9.19 -2.30 -3.11
N GLY A 118 -8.02 -1.69 -3.33
CA GLY A 118 -7.05 -1.39 -2.28
C GLY A 118 -5.95 -2.44 -2.08
N LYS A 119 -5.74 -3.37 -3.01
CA LYS A 119 -4.72 -4.43 -2.92
C LYS A 119 -3.31 -3.90 -2.64
N THR A 120 -2.81 -3.00 -3.48
CA THR A 120 -1.47 -2.41 -3.36
C THR A 120 -1.32 -1.60 -2.07
N GLU A 121 -2.36 -0.84 -1.68
CA GLU A 121 -2.36 -0.10 -0.41
C GLU A 121 -2.37 -1.04 0.81
N ALA A 122 -3.01 -2.21 0.71
CA ALA A 122 -2.95 -3.22 1.76
C ALA A 122 -1.55 -3.79 1.95
N VAL A 123 -0.76 -3.94 0.88
CA VAL A 123 0.65 -4.36 0.97
C VAL A 123 1.48 -3.31 1.71
N LYS A 124 1.28 -2.02 1.40
CA LYS A 124 1.95 -0.92 2.12
C LYS A 124 1.60 -0.92 3.61
N GLN A 125 0.34 -1.17 3.94
CA GLN A 125 -0.11 -1.29 5.33
C GLN A 125 0.52 -2.51 6.03
N LEU A 126 0.58 -3.67 5.37
CA LEU A 126 1.24 -4.86 5.90
C LEU A 126 2.73 -4.60 6.16
N ALA A 127 3.41 -3.94 5.25
CA ALA A 127 4.83 -3.60 5.40
C ALA A 127 5.06 -2.74 6.65
N ARG A 128 4.20 -1.75 6.88
CA ARG A 128 4.26 -0.91 8.08
C ARG A 128 4.04 -1.72 9.36
N ILE A 129 3.02 -2.60 9.38
CA ILE A 129 2.70 -3.42 10.56
C ILE A 129 3.82 -4.40 10.86
N LEU A 130 4.40 -5.03 9.83
CA LEU A 130 5.49 -6.00 9.94
C LEU A 130 6.86 -5.34 10.09
N ASN A 131 6.96 -4.01 10.01
CA ASN A 131 8.21 -3.25 9.98
C ASN A 131 9.18 -3.79 8.92
N ARG A 132 8.68 -3.93 7.68
CA ARG A 132 9.41 -4.43 6.52
C ARG A 132 9.47 -3.38 5.41
N GLU A 133 10.54 -3.41 4.63
CA GLU A 133 10.70 -2.61 3.41
C GLU A 133 9.97 -3.26 2.24
N ILE A 134 9.46 -2.45 1.30
CA ILE A 134 8.78 -2.93 0.10
C ILE A 134 9.69 -2.71 -1.10
N PHE A 135 9.95 -3.80 -1.82
CA PHE A 135 10.58 -3.78 -3.13
C PHE A 135 9.55 -4.23 -4.17
N MET A 136 9.06 -3.28 -4.95
CA MET A 136 8.14 -3.56 -6.05
C MET A 136 8.94 -3.98 -7.28
N VAL A 137 8.50 -5.05 -7.92
CA VAL A 137 9.13 -5.55 -9.14
C VAL A 137 8.67 -4.73 -10.34
N ASP A 138 9.63 -4.21 -11.08
CA ASP A 138 9.38 -3.59 -12.39
C ASP A 138 9.34 -4.67 -13.48
N PHE A 139 8.14 -5.09 -13.84
CA PHE A 139 7.94 -6.05 -14.91
C PHE A 139 8.36 -5.53 -16.29
N SER A 140 8.45 -4.22 -16.50
CA SER A 140 8.94 -3.65 -17.76
C SER A 140 10.43 -3.93 -17.98
N ALA A 141 11.21 -3.99 -16.91
CA ALA A 141 12.61 -4.38 -16.96
C ALA A 141 12.81 -5.91 -17.17
N ILE A 142 11.80 -6.71 -16.86
CA ILE A 142 11.86 -8.17 -17.00
C ILE A 142 11.45 -8.61 -18.39
N VAL A 143 10.35 -8.04 -18.93
CA VAL A 143 9.81 -8.43 -20.24
C VAL A 143 10.68 -7.85 -21.36
N ASP A 144 11.24 -8.72 -22.19
CA ASP A 144 12.04 -8.34 -23.35
C ASP A 144 11.43 -8.99 -24.62
N SER A 145 11.55 -8.29 -25.75
CA SER A 145 11.14 -8.78 -27.06
C SER A 145 12.05 -9.88 -27.60
N LYS A 146 13.28 -10.01 -27.06
CA LYS A 146 14.25 -11.02 -27.49
C LYS A 146 13.95 -12.37 -26.85
N LEU A 147 13.89 -13.41 -27.68
CA LEU A 147 13.58 -14.78 -27.29
C LEU A 147 14.50 -15.25 -26.14
N GLY A 148 13.90 -15.70 -25.03
CA GLY A 148 14.61 -16.22 -23.86
C GLY A 148 15.24 -15.18 -22.93
N GLN A 149 15.22 -13.89 -23.27
CA GLN A 149 15.77 -12.85 -22.39
C GLN A 149 14.89 -12.65 -21.16
N THR A 150 13.58 -12.65 -21.31
CA THR A 150 12.61 -12.61 -20.21
C THR A 150 12.87 -13.68 -19.16
N GLN A 151 13.21 -14.92 -19.58
CA GLN A 151 13.53 -16.00 -18.63
C GLN A 151 14.84 -15.74 -17.86
N LYS A 152 15.84 -15.17 -18.51
CA LYS A 152 17.11 -14.81 -17.88
C LYS A 152 16.89 -13.71 -16.86
N ASN A 153 16.23 -12.62 -17.26
CA ASN A 153 15.91 -11.50 -16.37
C ASN A 153 15.12 -11.97 -15.15
N LEU A 154 14.11 -12.83 -15.34
CA LEU A 154 13.33 -13.41 -14.26
C LEU A 154 14.21 -14.23 -13.30
N THR A 155 15.13 -15.03 -13.83
CA THR A 155 16.05 -15.84 -13.02
C THR A 155 17.03 -14.96 -12.25
N GLU A 156 17.53 -13.88 -12.85
CA GLU A 156 18.42 -12.92 -12.21
C GLU A 156 17.69 -12.16 -11.09
N MET A 157 16.48 -11.66 -11.35
CA MET A 157 15.65 -11.03 -10.34
C MET A 157 15.45 -11.94 -9.11
N PHE A 158 15.12 -13.21 -9.29
CA PHE A 158 14.95 -14.14 -8.16
C PHE A 158 16.27 -14.48 -7.45
N LYS A 159 17.42 -14.44 -8.14
CA LYS A 159 18.72 -14.54 -7.47
C LYS A 159 18.95 -13.33 -6.55
N GLU A 160 18.60 -12.13 -7.00
CA GLU A 160 18.68 -10.94 -6.16
C GLU A 160 17.73 -11.04 -4.94
N ILE A 161 16.48 -11.49 -5.11
CA ILE A 161 15.55 -11.73 -3.99
C ILE A 161 16.17 -12.68 -2.96
N ASN A 162 16.82 -13.76 -3.41
CA ASN A 162 17.43 -14.74 -2.53
C ASN A 162 18.75 -14.26 -1.88
N SER A 163 19.32 -13.17 -2.38
CA SER A 163 20.55 -12.57 -1.87
C SER A 163 20.36 -11.39 -0.92
N PHE A 164 19.10 -11.03 -0.59
CA PHE A 164 18.86 -9.96 0.38
C PHE A 164 19.56 -10.26 1.71
N ILE A 165 20.24 -9.25 2.25
CA ILE A 165 21.05 -9.38 3.49
C ILE A 165 20.16 -9.66 4.70
N ASN A 166 19.00 -8.97 4.78
CA ASN A 166 18.01 -9.12 5.87
C ASN A 166 16.65 -9.55 5.28
N PRO A 167 16.52 -10.79 4.81
CA PRO A 167 15.32 -11.25 4.09
C PRO A 167 14.05 -11.16 4.95
N GLU A 168 14.18 -11.27 6.28
CA GLU A 168 13.06 -11.11 7.23
C GLU A 168 12.56 -9.66 7.36
N LYS A 169 13.25 -8.69 6.77
CA LYS A 169 12.83 -7.27 6.74
C LYS A 169 12.31 -6.83 5.38
N VAL A 170 12.05 -7.76 4.48
CA VAL A 170 11.64 -7.46 3.11
C VAL A 170 10.25 -8.00 2.81
N ILE A 171 9.49 -7.20 2.07
CA ILE A 171 8.34 -7.62 1.27
C ILE A 171 8.67 -7.36 -0.20
N VAL A 172 8.58 -8.39 -1.02
CA VAL A 172 8.63 -8.25 -2.47
C VAL A 172 7.20 -8.16 -2.99
N LEU A 173 6.90 -7.10 -3.73
CA LEU A 173 5.59 -6.87 -4.33
C LEU A 173 5.64 -7.13 -5.84
N PHE A 174 4.84 -8.10 -6.28
CA PHE A 174 4.53 -8.34 -7.69
C PHE A 174 3.19 -7.66 -8.00
N ASP A 175 3.23 -6.35 -8.27
CA ASP A 175 1.99 -5.62 -8.57
C ASP A 175 1.53 -5.93 -9.99
N GLU A 176 0.24 -6.26 -10.15
CA GLU A 176 -0.36 -6.65 -11.43
C GLU A 176 0.43 -7.75 -12.17
N ILE A 177 0.68 -8.88 -11.48
CA ILE A 177 1.44 -10.02 -12.04
C ILE A 177 0.85 -10.55 -13.37
N ASP A 178 -0.40 -10.24 -13.66
CA ASP A 178 -1.07 -10.50 -14.94
C ASP A 178 -0.36 -9.80 -16.12
N ALA A 179 0.42 -8.76 -15.89
CA ALA A 179 1.25 -8.14 -16.94
C ALA A 179 2.23 -9.14 -17.59
N LEU A 180 2.69 -10.14 -16.84
CA LEU A 180 3.47 -11.25 -17.39
C LEU A 180 2.65 -12.16 -18.30
N ALA A 181 1.31 -12.20 -18.15
CA ALA A 181 0.42 -13.11 -18.85
C ALA A 181 -0.22 -12.51 -20.10
N LEU A 182 -0.42 -11.17 -20.15
CA LEU A 182 -1.34 -10.54 -21.11
C LEU A 182 -0.71 -10.01 -22.42
N ASN A 183 0.60 -9.95 -22.55
CA ASN A 183 1.22 -9.15 -23.63
C ASN A 183 1.38 -9.89 -24.97
N ARG A 184 0.53 -10.92 -25.35
CA ARG A 184 0.90 -11.72 -26.52
C ARG A 184 -0.25 -12.24 -27.36
N THR A 185 -0.23 -11.87 -28.64
CA THR A 185 -1.25 -12.18 -29.66
C THR A 185 -0.77 -13.19 -30.72
N SER A 186 0.47 -13.70 -30.69
CA SER A 186 1.01 -14.60 -31.71
C SER A 186 1.27 -16.03 -31.20
N SER A 187 1.26 -17.03 -32.11
CA SER A 187 1.48 -18.44 -31.76
C SER A 187 2.89 -18.77 -31.24
N ASN A 188 3.91 -17.97 -31.59
CA ASN A 188 5.25 -18.07 -31.02
C ASN A 188 5.30 -17.57 -29.57
N ASP A 189 4.47 -16.61 -29.24
CA ASP A 189 4.35 -16.04 -27.91
C ASP A 189 3.78 -17.04 -26.90
N LEU A 190 2.88 -17.95 -27.32
CA LEU A 190 2.31 -18.98 -26.45
C LEU A 190 3.37 -19.98 -25.93
N ARG A 191 4.34 -20.36 -26.77
CA ARG A 191 5.44 -21.26 -26.35
C ARG A 191 6.41 -20.57 -25.39
N GLU A 192 6.72 -19.31 -25.64
CA GLU A 192 7.57 -18.51 -24.76
C GLU A 192 6.91 -18.26 -23.41
N MET A 193 5.62 -17.94 -23.42
CA MET A 193 4.79 -17.79 -22.23
C MET A 193 4.81 -19.05 -21.34
N GLY A 194 4.65 -20.23 -21.93
CA GLY A 194 4.76 -21.50 -21.20
C GLY A 194 6.14 -21.69 -20.54
N ARG A 195 7.21 -21.23 -21.20
CA ARG A 195 8.57 -21.27 -20.64
C ARG A 195 8.75 -20.24 -19.53
N VAL A 196 8.27 -19.01 -19.69
CA VAL A 196 8.30 -17.95 -18.66
C VAL A 196 7.54 -18.40 -17.43
N THR A 197 6.30 -18.92 -17.60
CA THR A 197 5.50 -19.46 -16.50
C THR A 197 6.22 -20.61 -15.80
N SER A 198 6.79 -21.55 -16.54
CA SER A 198 7.54 -22.69 -15.97
C SER A 198 8.78 -22.21 -15.19
N THR A 199 9.45 -21.15 -15.65
CA THR A 199 10.59 -20.54 -14.94
C THR A 199 10.11 -19.86 -13.66
N LEU A 200 9.04 -19.07 -13.73
CA LEU A 200 8.43 -18.41 -12.57
C LEU A 200 8.05 -19.42 -11.48
N LEU A 201 7.39 -20.53 -11.87
CA LEU A 201 7.02 -21.60 -10.93
C LEU A 201 8.24 -22.17 -10.21
N LYS A 202 9.32 -22.48 -10.94
CA LYS A 202 10.56 -23.01 -10.35
C LYS A 202 11.23 -21.99 -9.43
N CYS A 203 11.19 -20.71 -9.79
CA CYS A 203 11.75 -19.65 -8.97
C CYS A 203 10.96 -19.46 -7.67
N LEU A 204 9.61 -19.47 -7.73
CA LEU A 204 8.75 -19.42 -6.55
C LEU A 204 8.97 -20.60 -5.61
N ASP A 205 9.19 -21.81 -6.17
CA ASP A 205 9.48 -23.01 -5.36
C ASP A 205 10.83 -22.94 -4.63
N ARG A 206 11.77 -22.11 -5.12
CA ARG A 206 13.14 -21.96 -4.57
C ARG A 206 13.38 -20.63 -3.85
N MET A 207 12.33 -19.84 -3.67
CA MET A 207 12.45 -18.54 -3.04
C MET A 207 12.77 -18.68 -1.55
N ASN A 208 13.58 -17.77 -1.02
CA ASN A 208 13.92 -17.71 0.40
C ASN A 208 12.66 -17.55 1.28
N GLU A 209 12.46 -18.47 2.21
CA GLU A 209 11.28 -18.53 3.08
C GLU A 209 11.14 -17.34 4.02
N ASN A 210 12.23 -16.60 4.29
CA ASN A 210 12.21 -15.42 5.15
C ASN A 210 11.74 -14.15 4.43
N VAL A 211 11.81 -14.13 3.08
CA VAL A 211 11.25 -13.04 2.27
C VAL A 211 9.75 -13.23 2.14
N VAL A 212 8.97 -12.20 2.42
CA VAL A 212 7.53 -12.21 2.15
C VAL A 212 7.28 -11.76 0.72
N LEU A 213 6.58 -12.57 -0.06
CA LEU A 213 6.11 -12.23 -1.40
C LEU A 213 4.62 -11.95 -1.35
N VAL A 214 4.22 -10.80 -1.87
CA VAL A 214 2.81 -10.50 -2.16
C VAL A 214 2.67 -10.23 -3.65
N ALA A 215 1.80 -10.96 -4.32
CA ALA A 215 1.41 -10.67 -5.69
C ALA A 215 0.00 -10.11 -5.72
N THR A 216 -0.28 -9.15 -6.62
CA THR A 216 -1.63 -8.66 -6.88
C THR A 216 -2.08 -9.05 -8.28
N THR A 217 -3.37 -9.29 -8.47
CA THR A 217 -3.98 -9.54 -9.78
C THR A 217 -5.37 -8.97 -9.89
N ASN A 218 -5.69 -8.44 -11.06
CA ASN A 218 -7.04 -8.03 -11.43
C ASN A 218 -7.77 -9.12 -12.23
N LEU A 219 -7.05 -10.14 -12.71
CA LEU A 219 -7.52 -11.13 -13.67
C LEU A 219 -7.41 -12.58 -13.15
N PHE A 220 -7.79 -12.81 -11.89
CA PHE A 220 -7.65 -14.12 -11.24
C PHE A 220 -8.27 -15.27 -12.05
N ASN A 221 -9.39 -15.05 -12.73
CA ASN A 221 -10.06 -16.08 -13.54
C ASN A 221 -9.21 -16.54 -14.74
N MET A 222 -8.25 -15.74 -15.17
CA MET A 222 -7.28 -16.07 -16.24
C MET A 222 -5.95 -16.59 -15.69
N PHE A 223 -5.83 -16.66 -14.36
CA PHE A 223 -4.59 -17.06 -13.71
C PHE A 223 -4.39 -18.57 -13.82
N ASP A 224 -3.18 -18.99 -14.20
CA ASP A 224 -2.84 -20.41 -14.28
C ASP A 224 -3.00 -21.08 -12.91
N LYS A 225 -3.73 -22.21 -12.88
CA LYS A 225 -3.93 -23.02 -11.67
C LYS A 225 -2.61 -23.51 -11.06
N ALA A 226 -1.58 -23.75 -11.88
CA ALA A 226 -0.27 -24.15 -11.39
C ALA A 226 0.41 -22.99 -10.66
N LEU A 227 0.23 -21.74 -11.13
CA LEU A 227 0.77 -20.56 -10.49
C LEU A 227 0.04 -20.24 -9.18
N SER A 228 -1.30 -20.31 -9.18
CA SER A 228 -2.08 -20.05 -7.95
C SER A 228 -1.74 -21.02 -6.81
N ARG A 229 -1.36 -22.26 -7.12
CA ARG A 229 -0.93 -23.27 -6.12
C ARG A 229 0.42 -22.98 -5.47
N ARG A 230 1.20 -22.03 -5.98
CA ARG A 230 2.48 -21.61 -5.37
C ARG A 230 2.32 -20.52 -4.34
N PHE A 231 1.11 -19.98 -4.23
CA PHE A 231 0.79 -19.05 -3.16
C PHE A 231 0.17 -19.82 -1.98
N ASP A 232 0.67 -19.52 -0.80
CA ASP A 232 0.23 -20.18 0.43
C ASP A 232 -1.18 -19.75 0.85
N SER A 233 -1.57 -18.52 0.49
CA SER A 233 -2.92 -18.00 0.71
C SER A 233 -3.33 -17.02 -0.37
N ILE A 234 -4.63 -17.06 -0.71
CA ILE A 234 -5.27 -16.16 -1.66
C ILE A 234 -6.29 -15.33 -0.92
N ILE A 235 -6.17 -13.99 -0.99
CA ILE A 235 -7.08 -13.05 -0.35
C ILE A 235 -7.91 -12.35 -1.41
N ASP A 236 -9.24 -12.46 -1.29
CA ASP A 236 -10.17 -11.84 -2.23
C ASP A 236 -10.59 -10.45 -1.73
N PHE A 237 -10.22 -9.43 -2.49
CA PHE A 237 -10.54 -8.03 -2.26
C PHE A 237 -11.87 -7.60 -2.90
N ASN A 238 -12.66 -8.49 -3.48
CA ASN A 238 -13.99 -8.14 -4.01
C ASN A 238 -15.10 -8.19 -2.95
N ARG A 239 -14.80 -8.61 -1.73
CA ARG A 239 -15.78 -8.86 -0.65
C ARG A 239 -16.22 -7.59 0.07
N TYR A 240 -16.64 -6.57 -0.70
CA TYR A 240 -17.27 -5.35 -0.19
C TYR A 240 -18.78 -5.48 -0.25
N THR A 241 -19.46 -5.18 0.84
CA THR A 241 -20.89 -4.91 0.82
C THR A 241 -21.15 -3.44 0.45
N GLU A 242 -22.38 -3.11 0.01
CA GLU A 242 -22.74 -1.70 -0.24
C GLU A 242 -22.59 -0.85 1.04
N GLU A 243 -22.87 -1.42 2.21
CA GLU A 243 -22.73 -0.71 3.49
C GLU A 243 -21.24 -0.49 3.84
N ASP A 244 -20.36 -1.44 3.55
CA ASP A 244 -18.90 -1.25 3.73
C ASP A 244 -18.42 -0.09 2.87
N LEU A 245 -18.79 -0.06 1.59
CA LEU A 245 -18.40 1.01 0.66
C LEU A 245 -18.97 2.37 1.10
N MET A 246 -20.22 2.39 1.61
CA MET A 246 -20.83 3.60 2.15
C MET A 246 -20.08 4.12 3.37
N ASN A 247 -19.75 3.24 4.31
CA ASN A 247 -19.00 3.60 5.51
C ASN A 247 -17.59 4.08 5.20
N ILE A 248 -16.93 3.46 4.22
CA ILE A 248 -15.62 3.89 3.71
C ILE A 248 -15.73 5.27 3.08
N ALA A 249 -16.73 5.49 2.21
CA ALA A 249 -16.97 6.78 1.57
C ALA A 249 -17.20 7.91 2.60
N GLU A 250 -17.96 7.66 3.66
CA GLU A 250 -18.18 8.63 4.74
C GLU A 250 -16.89 8.97 5.50
N LYS A 251 -16.12 7.95 5.85
CA LYS A 251 -14.84 8.16 6.54
C LYS A 251 -13.87 8.96 5.66
N MET A 252 -13.81 8.65 4.35
CA MET A 252 -13.00 9.41 3.40
C MET A 252 -13.48 10.86 3.29
N LEU A 253 -14.79 11.08 3.13
CA LEU A 253 -15.38 12.41 3.07
C LEU A 253 -14.99 13.24 4.29
N ASN A 254 -15.23 12.71 5.49
CA ASN A 254 -14.91 13.40 6.74
C ASN A 254 -13.41 13.75 6.83
N SER A 255 -12.53 12.80 6.49
CA SER A 255 -11.08 13.03 6.49
C SER A 255 -10.67 14.15 5.55
N TYR A 256 -11.27 14.25 4.35
CA TYR A 256 -10.97 15.32 3.40
C TYR A 256 -11.54 16.67 3.86
N LEU A 257 -12.76 16.70 4.38
CA LEU A 257 -13.35 17.93 4.93
C LEU A 257 -12.54 18.47 6.10
N ASP A 258 -12.04 17.59 6.99
CA ASP A 258 -11.16 17.98 8.10
C ASP A 258 -9.82 18.57 7.59
N LYS A 259 -9.18 17.90 6.63
CA LYS A 259 -7.93 18.37 6.01
C LYS A 259 -8.10 19.75 5.34
N MET A 260 -9.25 19.98 4.70
CA MET A 260 -9.56 21.24 4.00
C MET A 260 -10.22 22.29 4.91
N LYS A 261 -10.49 21.95 6.18
CA LYS A 261 -11.18 22.82 7.15
C LYS A 261 -12.55 23.33 6.68
N LEU A 262 -13.28 22.50 5.91
CA LEU A 262 -14.63 22.82 5.46
C LEU A 262 -15.66 22.45 6.53
N GLY A 263 -16.57 23.41 6.85
CA GLY A 263 -17.57 23.25 7.91
C GLY A 263 -18.88 22.58 7.45
N GLY A 264 -19.20 22.69 6.19
CA GLY A 264 -20.47 22.21 5.63
C GLY A 264 -20.56 20.69 5.58
N ARG A 265 -21.33 20.07 6.50
CA ARG A 265 -21.47 18.61 6.57
C ARG A 265 -22.94 18.22 6.64
N ASP A 266 -23.36 17.33 5.74
CA ASP A 266 -24.65 16.65 5.80
C ASP A 266 -24.50 15.19 5.36
N ILE A 267 -24.26 14.30 6.33
CA ILE A 267 -24.07 12.86 6.10
C ILE A 267 -25.33 12.22 5.50
N ARG A 268 -26.54 12.73 5.83
CA ARG A 268 -27.78 12.17 5.28
C ARG A 268 -27.90 12.49 3.80
N LEU A 269 -27.61 13.72 3.41
CA LEU A 269 -27.59 14.14 2.01
C LEU A 269 -26.52 13.34 1.25
N PHE A 270 -25.31 13.21 1.80
CA PHE A 270 -24.25 12.41 1.22
C PHE A 270 -24.67 10.97 0.94
N ARG A 271 -25.21 10.27 1.95
CA ARG A 271 -25.70 8.89 1.78
C ARG A 271 -26.78 8.77 0.71
N LYS A 272 -27.67 9.74 0.62
CA LYS A 272 -28.72 9.75 -0.43
C LYS A 272 -28.12 9.88 -1.82
N ILE A 273 -27.17 10.78 -2.00
CA ILE A 273 -26.49 10.96 -3.29
C ILE A 273 -25.73 9.68 -3.66
N MET A 274 -24.94 9.11 -2.74
CA MET A 274 -24.15 7.90 -3.02
C MET A 274 -25.02 6.67 -3.32
N LYS A 275 -26.23 6.55 -2.75
CA LYS A 275 -27.18 5.48 -3.07
C LYS A 275 -27.72 5.52 -4.50
N LEU A 276 -27.55 6.63 -5.21
CA LEU A 276 -27.90 6.74 -6.63
C LEU A 276 -26.87 6.08 -7.54
N SER A 277 -25.65 5.86 -7.04
CA SER A 277 -24.59 5.14 -7.77
C SER A 277 -24.88 3.64 -7.77
N LYS A 278 -25.06 3.05 -8.95
CA LYS A 278 -25.27 1.62 -9.11
C LYS A 278 -24.43 1.07 -10.28
N PRO A 279 -23.43 0.20 -10.02
CA PRO A 279 -22.96 -0.24 -8.71
C PRO A 279 -22.26 0.89 -7.92
N MET A 280 -22.13 0.69 -6.59
CA MET A 280 -21.33 1.61 -5.80
C MET A 280 -19.84 1.45 -6.13
N PRO A 281 -19.08 2.56 -6.29
CA PRO A 281 -17.67 2.48 -6.69
C PRO A 281 -16.79 1.86 -5.61
N TYR A 282 -15.71 1.21 -6.01
CA TYR A 282 -14.68 0.72 -5.09
C TYR A 282 -13.86 1.86 -4.46
N PRO A 283 -13.12 1.61 -3.35
CA PRO A 283 -12.42 2.64 -2.60
C PRO A 283 -11.49 3.55 -3.42
N GLY A 284 -10.82 3.02 -4.46
CA GLY A 284 -9.97 3.80 -5.35
C GLY A 284 -10.73 4.85 -6.16
N GLU A 285 -11.89 4.46 -6.70
CA GLU A 285 -12.77 5.37 -7.44
C GLU A 285 -13.46 6.36 -6.49
N LEU A 286 -13.92 5.90 -5.31
CA LEU A 286 -14.46 6.76 -4.26
C LEU A 286 -13.47 7.84 -3.84
N LYS A 287 -12.20 7.47 -3.63
CA LYS A 287 -11.13 8.40 -3.30
C LYS A 287 -11.01 9.51 -4.36
N ASN A 288 -10.97 9.14 -5.64
CA ASN A 288 -10.85 10.09 -6.73
C ASN A 288 -12.08 10.99 -6.86
N LEU A 289 -13.29 10.40 -6.78
CA LEU A 289 -14.56 11.13 -6.84
C LEU A 289 -14.63 12.19 -5.72
N LEU A 290 -14.44 11.77 -4.48
CA LEU A 290 -14.56 12.66 -3.32
C LEU A 290 -13.47 13.74 -3.30
N LYS A 291 -12.21 13.34 -3.54
CA LYS A 291 -11.10 14.28 -3.59
C LYS A 291 -11.29 15.34 -4.67
N THR A 292 -11.74 14.94 -5.86
CA THR A 292 -12.00 15.87 -6.98
C THR A 292 -13.19 16.79 -6.65
N ALA A 293 -14.30 16.24 -6.17
CA ALA A 293 -15.47 17.04 -5.83
C ALA A 293 -15.17 18.12 -4.80
N ILE A 294 -14.38 17.79 -3.76
CA ILE A 294 -14.00 18.74 -2.71
C ILE A 294 -12.96 19.74 -3.23
N ALA A 295 -11.92 19.27 -3.93
CA ALA A 295 -10.84 20.15 -4.39
C ALA A 295 -11.30 21.19 -5.43
N PHE A 296 -12.31 20.86 -6.21
CA PHE A 296 -12.89 21.78 -7.22
C PHE A 296 -14.13 22.55 -6.74
N SER A 297 -14.56 22.38 -5.47
CA SER A 297 -15.69 23.12 -4.92
C SER A 297 -15.38 24.61 -4.78
N ASP A 298 -16.43 25.44 -4.84
CA ASP A 298 -16.31 26.88 -4.63
C ASP A 298 -15.92 27.13 -3.17
N VAL A 299 -14.86 27.91 -2.95
CA VAL A 299 -14.33 28.25 -1.62
C VAL A 299 -15.35 29.06 -0.79
N ASN A 300 -16.25 29.80 -1.45
CA ASN A 300 -17.28 30.62 -0.83
C ASN A 300 -18.58 29.86 -0.55
N ASP A 301 -18.71 28.61 -0.99
CA ASP A 301 -19.89 27.78 -0.78
C ASP A 301 -19.51 26.42 -0.19
N GLU A 302 -19.58 26.32 1.11
CA GLU A 302 -19.23 25.10 1.86
C GLU A 302 -20.01 23.83 1.44
N MET A 303 -21.11 23.99 0.68
CA MET A 303 -21.97 22.90 0.22
C MET A 303 -21.80 22.58 -1.27
N ASP A 304 -20.96 23.30 -2.00
CA ASP A 304 -20.78 23.08 -3.46
C ASP A 304 -20.31 21.68 -3.80
N TYR A 305 -19.49 21.05 -2.93
CA TYR A 305 -19.01 19.69 -3.16
C TYR A 305 -20.14 18.66 -3.29
N PHE A 306 -21.29 18.84 -2.67
CA PHE A 306 -22.46 17.96 -2.84
C PHE A 306 -23.00 18.01 -4.27
N ARG A 307 -23.06 19.18 -4.90
CA ARG A 307 -23.50 19.32 -6.30
C ARG A 307 -22.55 18.61 -7.24
N ARG A 308 -21.24 18.68 -6.94
CA ARG A 308 -20.21 18.00 -7.73
C ARG A 308 -20.24 16.49 -7.54
N ILE A 309 -20.46 16.00 -6.32
CA ILE A 309 -20.67 14.57 -6.06
C ILE A 309 -21.92 14.10 -6.81
N TYR A 310 -23.03 14.83 -6.71
CA TYR A 310 -24.25 14.49 -7.44
C TYR A 310 -24.02 14.42 -8.94
N TYR A 311 -23.34 15.42 -9.51
CA TYR A 311 -22.98 15.42 -10.91
C TYR A 311 -22.12 14.22 -11.32
N SER A 312 -21.13 13.89 -10.52
CA SER A 312 -20.26 12.73 -10.77
C SER A 312 -21.00 11.40 -10.70
N VAL A 313 -21.98 11.29 -9.81
CA VAL A 313 -22.78 10.07 -9.62
C VAL A 313 -23.88 9.93 -10.66
N CYS A 314 -24.57 11.03 -10.99
CA CYS A 314 -25.77 11.01 -11.86
C CYS A 314 -25.47 11.38 -13.32
N GLY A 315 -24.28 11.93 -13.62
CA GLY A 315 -23.91 12.40 -14.97
C GLY A 315 -24.61 13.70 -15.40
N GLU A 316 -25.41 14.32 -14.54
CA GLU A 316 -26.17 15.54 -14.83
C GLU A 316 -26.21 16.47 -13.61
N LYS A 317 -26.39 17.77 -13.88
CA LYS A 317 -26.56 18.76 -12.82
C LYS A 317 -27.90 18.59 -12.10
N PRO A 318 -27.96 18.90 -10.79
CA PRO A 318 -29.18 18.76 -9.99
C PRO A 318 -30.17 19.93 -10.24
N GLU A 319 -30.64 20.11 -11.47
CA GLU A 319 -31.50 21.25 -11.88
C GLU A 319 -33.00 20.89 -11.89
N ASN A 320 -33.33 19.61 -12.10
CA ASN A 320 -34.72 19.15 -12.22
C ASN A 320 -35.31 18.81 -10.83
N LEU A 321 -36.11 19.72 -10.29
CA LEU A 321 -36.69 19.60 -8.94
C LEU A 321 -37.60 18.37 -8.78
N LYS A 322 -38.39 18.00 -9.83
CA LYS A 322 -39.25 16.81 -9.76
C LYS A 322 -38.42 15.55 -9.66
N LYS A 323 -37.38 15.42 -10.47
CA LYS A 323 -36.46 14.28 -10.42
C LYS A 323 -35.79 14.15 -9.06
N LEU A 324 -35.35 15.27 -8.49
CA LEU A 324 -34.74 15.28 -7.14
C LEU A 324 -35.77 14.85 -6.08
N GLN A 325 -37.03 15.25 -6.20
CA GLN A 325 -38.08 14.82 -5.30
C GLN A 325 -38.37 13.31 -5.44
N GLU A 326 -38.46 12.80 -6.66
CA GLU A 326 -38.61 11.36 -6.95
C GLU A 326 -37.45 10.51 -6.43
N GLN A 327 -36.23 11.05 -6.45
CA GLN A 327 -35.04 10.46 -5.84
C GLN A 327 -35.05 10.50 -4.31
N GLY A 328 -36.07 11.11 -3.68
CA GLY A 328 -36.27 11.12 -2.23
C GLY A 328 -35.55 12.26 -1.50
N PHE A 329 -35.09 13.31 -2.20
CA PHE A 329 -34.52 14.48 -1.55
C PHE A 329 -35.63 15.37 -0.95
N THR A 330 -35.36 15.85 0.24
CA THR A 330 -36.25 16.82 0.92
C THR A 330 -36.07 18.23 0.32
N VAL A 331 -37.03 19.12 0.55
CA VAL A 331 -36.96 20.53 0.07
C VAL A 331 -35.67 21.22 0.53
N ARG A 332 -35.18 20.93 1.74
CA ARG A 332 -33.90 21.49 2.24
C ARG A 332 -32.67 20.89 1.54
N GLU A 333 -32.69 19.61 1.25
CA GLU A 333 -31.61 18.97 0.47
C GLU A 333 -31.59 19.46 -0.98
N ILE A 334 -32.79 19.69 -1.56
CA ILE A 334 -32.92 20.27 -2.91
C ILE A 334 -32.42 21.74 -2.93
N GLU A 335 -32.67 22.53 -1.88
CA GLU A 335 -32.11 23.87 -1.71
C GLU A 335 -30.57 23.83 -1.79
N ILE A 336 -29.92 22.90 -1.06
CA ILE A 336 -28.47 22.72 -1.10
C ILE A 336 -27.99 22.32 -2.51
N LEU A 337 -28.65 21.35 -3.14
CA LEU A 337 -28.25 20.83 -4.44
C LEU A 337 -28.46 21.83 -5.58
N THR A 338 -29.48 22.68 -5.52
CA THR A 338 -29.84 23.60 -6.61
C THR A 338 -29.42 25.03 -6.38
N SER A 339 -28.94 25.38 -5.18
CA SER A 339 -28.68 26.76 -4.73
C SER A 339 -29.91 27.69 -4.83
N LYS A 340 -31.13 27.14 -4.97
CA LYS A 340 -32.39 27.89 -4.96
C LYS A 340 -32.91 28.01 -3.55
N SER A 341 -33.51 29.14 -3.16
CA SER A 341 -34.08 29.28 -1.83
C SER A 341 -35.21 28.25 -1.58
N LYS A 342 -35.34 27.82 -0.33
CA LYS A 342 -36.37 26.87 0.12
C LYS A 342 -37.79 27.28 -0.33
N SER A 343 -38.11 28.57 -0.29
CA SER A 343 -39.39 29.11 -0.73
C SER A 343 -39.62 28.98 -2.24
N SER A 344 -38.56 29.17 -3.03
CA SER A 344 -38.56 28.98 -4.49
C SER A 344 -38.79 27.51 -4.83
N VAL A 345 -38.01 26.61 -4.23
CA VAL A 345 -38.13 25.15 -4.42
C VAL A 345 -39.54 24.69 -4.08
N SER A 346 -40.10 25.11 -2.91
CA SER A 346 -41.44 24.73 -2.50
C SER A 346 -42.55 25.22 -3.43
N ARG A 347 -42.40 26.43 -4.00
CA ARG A 347 -43.35 27.03 -4.94
C ARG A 347 -43.29 26.30 -6.31
N GLU A 348 -42.10 26.06 -6.85
CA GLU A 348 -41.93 25.36 -8.11
C GLU A 348 -42.43 23.90 -8.05
N LEU A 349 -42.20 23.18 -6.95
CA LEU A 349 -42.72 21.83 -6.78
C LEU A 349 -44.22 21.79 -6.69
N LYS A 350 -44.88 22.76 -6.01
CA LYS A 350 -46.35 22.86 -5.94
C LYS A 350 -46.94 23.23 -7.29
N ALA A 351 -46.35 24.14 -8.03
CA ALA A 351 -46.80 24.55 -9.37
C ALA A 351 -46.68 23.40 -10.40
N GLY A 352 -45.74 22.50 -10.24
CA GLY A 352 -45.54 21.33 -11.10
C GLY A 352 -46.49 20.14 -10.82
N VAL A 353 -47.27 20.19 -9.73
CA VAL A 353 -48.30 19.15 -9.36
C VAL A 353 -49.68 19.51 -10.02
N VAL A 354 -49.84 20.74 -10.53
CA VAL A 354 -51.08 21.24 -11.08
C VAL A 354 -51.17 21.09 -12.63
N LYS A 355 -50.27 20.34 -13.24
CA LYS A 355 -50.34 20.04 -14.68
C LYS A 355 -50.46 18.56 -14.93
#